data_395b02d9b6154859e1dff5521f58287f
#
_entry.id   395b02d9b6154859e1dff5521f58287f
#
_cell.length_a   1.000
_cell.length_b   1.000
_cell.length_c   1.000
_cell.angle_alpha   90.00
_cell.angle_beta   90.00
_cell.angle_gamma   90.00
#
_symmetry.space_group_name_H-M   'P 1'
#
loop_
_entity.id
_entity.type
_entity.pdbx_description
1 polymer ?
#
loop_
_entity_poly.entity_id
_entity_poly.type
_entity_poly.pdbx_seq_one_letter_code
_entity_poly.pdbx_strand_id
1 'polypeptide(L)'
;IGKTYMVDEALLALDGIAALVGCGFNVLWFLSTLFLGKLLCSLLTGSPLPRWAQGLFLAGLFLLAAGIGRAVDFTALSGVGRVLGMVGLTVLRPMEAAFYLFIGSLLQGAFRSLQNQCTKPAMVAACGIGGTVLTVGCGLLAQAAPQDMYDLIASRPLLSLAAAALGCAGILGISLALGKVPMLNKGLAYLGVHALYLMAIHNQPNLYGWLNKLSVKLCAGLPGWYMQGMFFLLLTVAALIIAMGLEPRLDPVVRALVRRCTGQRKEQTNPERS
;
A
#
# COMPACT_ATOMS: atom_id res chain seq x y z
N ILE A 1 0.26 7.79 -21.05
CA ILE A 1 1.50 8.48 -21.49
C ILE A 1 2.64 7.70 -20.88
N GLY A 2 3.22 6.75 -21.68
CA GLY A 2 4.30 5.89 -21.23
C GLY A 2 5.61 6.65 -21.11
N LYS A 3 6.09 6.89 -19.90
CA LYS A 3 7.50 7.20 -19.69
C LYS A 3 8.30 5.96 -20.07
N THR A 4 8.96 5.99 -21.21
CA THR A 4 9.93 4.98 -21.62
C THR A 4 11.11 5.13 -20.67
N TYR A 5 11.25 4.24 -19.70
CA TYR A 5 12.43 4.17 -18.86
C TYR A 5 13.57 3.63 -19.72
N MET A 6 14.36 4.52 -20.32
CA MET A 6 15.69 4.18 -20.81
C MET A 6 16.51 3.79 -19.59
N VAL A 7 16.94 2.55 -19.53
CA VAL A 7 17.82 2.02 -18.49
C VAL A 7 19.21 2.59 -18.77
N ASP A 8 19.53 3.70 -18.13
CA ASP A 8 20.87 4.26 -18.10
C ASP A 8 21.65 3.52 -17.00
N GLU A 9 22.82 2.95 -17.30
CA GLU A 9 23.62 2.16 -16.34
C GLU A 9 24.00 2.99 -15.09
N ALA A 10 24.20 4.30 -15.24
CA ALA A 10 24.39 5.21 -14.12
C ALA A 10 23.13 5.34 -13.24
N LEU A 11 21.94 5.21 -13.80
CA LEU A 11 20.67 5.15 -13.08
C LEU A 11 20.53 3.85 -12.29
N LEU A 12 21.00 2.72 -12.81
CA LEU A 12 21.00 1.42 -12.11
C LEU A 12 21.87 1.44 -10.84
N ALA A 13 23.02 2.08 -10.88
CA ALA A 13 23.88 2.25 -9.70
C ALA A 13 23.23 3.18 -8.65
N LEU A 14 22.62 4.29 -9.09
CA LEU A 14 21.86 5.20 -8.23
C LEU A 14 20.62 4.54 -7.65
N ASP A 15 19.91 3.73 -8.40
CA ASP A 15 18.76 2.96 -7.96
C ASP A 15 19.16 1.86 -6.97
N GLY A 16 20.34 1.26 -7.11
CA GLY A 16 20.92 0.34 -6.13
C GLY A 16 21.22 1.03 -4.81
N ILE A 17 21.80 2.23 -4.84
CA ILE A 17 22.04 3.06 -3.66
C ILE A 17 20.69 3.50 -3.04
N ALA A 18 19.73 3.93 -3.84
CA ALA A 18 18.41 4.30 -3.40
C ALA A 18 17.68 3.14 -2.70
N ALA A 19 17.83 1.91 -3.20
CA ALA A 19 17.29 0.70 -2.57
C ALA A 19 17.97 0.42 -1.22
N LEU A 20 19.29 0.59 -1.12
CA LEU A 20 20.06 0.42 0.11
C LEU A 20 19.70 1.48 1.17
N VAL A 21 19.42 2.71 0.76
CA VAL A 21 19.03 3.81 1.65
C VAL A 21 17.54 3.74 2.05
N GLY A 22 16.78 2.74 1.55
CA GLY A 22 15.36 2.58 1.88
C GLY A 22 14.42 3.45 1.02
N CYS A 23 14.96 4.15 -0.01
CA CYS A 23 14.13 4.89 -0.98
C CYS A 23 13.26 3.96 -1.83
N GLY A 24 13.56 2.66 -1.79
CA GLY A 24 12.83 1.59 -2.43
C GLY A 24 12.94 1.62 -3.96
N PHE A 25 13.24 0.46 -4.53
CA PHE A 25 13.15 0.28 -5.96
C PHE A 25 11.67 0.12 -6.32
N ASN A 26 11.14 1.03 -7.12
CA ASN A 26 9.78 0.94 -7.63
C ASN A 26 8.73 0.78 -6.48
N VAL A 27 8.00 -0.34 -6.40
CA VAL A 27 6.96 -0.58 -5.39
C VAL A 27 7.53 -0.78 -3.96
N LEU A 28 8.79 -1.15 -3.83
CA LEU A 28 9.41 -1.43 -2.52
C LEU A 28 9.55 -0.19 -1.62
N TRP A 29 9.49 1.03 -2.20
CA TRP A 29 9.45 2.28 -1.43
C TRP A 29 8.31 2.28 -0.39
N PHE A 30 7.17 1.67 -0.74
CA PHE A 30 6.03 1.60 0.16
C PHE A 30 6.33 0.77 1.42
N LEU A 31 7.09 -0.32 1.29
CA LEU A 31 7.48 -1.17 2.42
C LEU A 31 8.39 -0.43 3.39
N SER A 32 9.43 0.25 2.88
CA SER A 32 10.31 1.05 3.72
C SER A 32 9.56 2.19 4.39
N THR A 33 8.68 2.87 3.66
CA THR A 33 7.80 3.92 4.18
C THR A 33 6.88 3.39 5.29
N LEU A 34 6.25 2.24 5.07
CA LEU A 34 5.35 1.63 6.05
C LEU A 34 6.12 1.16 7.29
N PHE A 35 7.30 0.55 7.11
CA PHE A 35 8.15 0.12 8.22
C PHE A 35 8.62 1.30 9.08
N LEU A 36 9.20 2.33 8.47
CA LEU A 36 9.66 3.52 9.18
C LEU A 36 8.50 4.31 9.79
N GLY A 37 7.38 4.43 9.09
CA GLY A 37 6.16 5.04 9.61
C GLY A 37 5.60 4.27 10.81
N LYS A 38 5.60 2.94 10.77
CA LYS A 38 5.21 2.10 11.91
C LYS A 38 6.16 2.24 13.08
N LEU A 39 7.47 2.30 12.83
CA LEU A 39 8.48 2.52 13.86
C LEU A 39 8.26 3.89 14.53
N LEU A 40 8.12 4.95 13.75
CA LEU A 40 7.86 6.31 14.26
C LEU A 40 6.57 6.37 15.09
N CYS A 41 5.48 5.79 14.56
CA CYS A 41 4.21 5.70 15.27
C CYS A 41 4.36 4.91 16.58
N SER A 42 5.08 3.78 16.57
CA SER A 42 5.27 2.93 17.76
C SER A 42 6.12 3.62 18.83
N LEU A 43 7.19 4.31 18.45
CA LEU A 43 8.03 5.10 19.38
C LEU A 43 7.21 6.20 20.05
N LEU A 44 6.37 6.87 19.29
CA LEU A 44 5.54 7.94 19.83
C LEU A 44 4.40 7.42 20.71
N THR A 45 3.73 6.35 20.33
CA THR A 45 2.65 5.74 21.13
C THR A 45 3.17 5.04 22.38
N GLY A 46 4.45 4.62 22.41
CA GLY A 46 5.15 4.13 23.59
C GLY A 46 5.65 5.24 24.54
N SER A 47 5.58 6.50 24.13
CA SER A 47 5.99 7.63 24.96
C SER A 47 4.94 7.95 26.05
N PRO A 48 5.33 8.62 27.15
CA PRO A 48 4.41 9.00 28.22
C PRO A 48 3.44 10.13 27.84
N LEU A 49 3.50 10.62 26.61
CA LEU A 49 2.65 11.70 26.12
C LEU A 49 1.18 11.27 26.05
N PRO A 50 0.23 12.15 26.37
CA PRO A 50 -1.20 11.87 26.20
C PRO A 50 -1.52 11.72 24.71
N ARG A 51 -2.52 10.88 24.39
CA ARG A 51 -2.90 10.54 23.00
C ARG A 51 -3.20 11.75 22.11
N TRP A 52 -3.81 12.78 22.68
CA TRP A 52 -4.07 14.00 21.91
C TRP A 52 -2.77 14.72 21.49
N ALA A 53 -1.74 14.75 22.36
CA ALA A 53 -0.45 15.35 22.05
C ALA A 53 0.32 14.51 21.01
N GLN A 54 0.24 13.18 21.09
CA GLN A 54 0.79 12.28 20.07
C GLN A 54 0.13 12.55 18.71
N GLY A 55 -1.20 12.71 18.68
CA GLY A 55 -1.96 13.04 17.49
C GLY A 55 -1.59 14.39 16.89
N LEU A 56 -1.47 15.42 17.72
CA LEU A 56 -1.05 16.76 17.27
C LEU A 56 0.38 16.74 16.70
N PHE A 57 1.29 16.03 17.34
CA PHE A 57 2.67 15.90 16.85
C PHE A 57 2.72 15.22 15.47
N LEU A 58 2.01 14.08 15.30
CA LEU A 58 1.95 13.39 14.02
C LEU A 58 1.21 14.20 12.94
N ALA A 59 0.16 14.94 13.31
CA ALA A 59 -0.51 15.86 12.40
C ALA A 59 0.44 17.00 11.95
N GLY A 60 1.28 17.51 12.85
CA GLY A 60 2.32 18.48 12.53
C GLY A 60 3.33 17.92 11.54
N LEU A 61 3.80 16.69 11.74
CA LEU A 61 4.71 16.00 10.80
C LEU A 61 4.06 15.77 9.44
N PHE A 62 2.78 15.37 9.40
CA PHE A 62 2.01 15.22 8.18
C PHE A 62 1.91 16.54 7.40
N LEU A 63 1.55 17.63 8.08
CA LEU A 63 1.45 18.94 7.45
C LEU A 63 2.80 19.47 6.99
N LEU A 64 3.86 19.20 7.74
CA LEU A 64 5.24 19.53 7.35
C LEU A 64 5.64 18.79 6.06
N ALA A 65 5.41 17.46 6.02
CA ALA A 65 5.71 16.65 4.84
C ALA A 65 4.91 17.14 3.61
N ALA A 66 3.61 17.37 3.77
CA ALA A 66 2.75 17.91 2.71
C ALA A 66 3.16 19.33 2.29
N GLY A 67 3.59 20.17 3.22
CA GLY A 67 4.09 21.52 2.95
C GLY A 67 5.38 21.52 2.12
N ILE A 68 6.33 20.65 2.48
CA ILE A 68 7.59 20.47 1.73
C ILE A 68 7.28 19.90 0.34
N GLY A 69 6.41 18.88 0.24
CA GLY A 69 6.01 18.29 -1.04
C GLY A 69 5.34 19.29 -2.00
N ARG A 70 4.68 20.34 -1.47
CA ARG A 70 4.15 21.44 -2.29
C ARG A 70 5.19 22.46 -2.69
N ALA A 71 6.19 22.69 -1.85
CA ALA A 71 7.24 23.69 -2.09
C ALA A 71 8.34 23.17 -3.02
N VAL A 72 8.57 21.86 -3.04
CA VAL A 72 9.66 21.22 -3.79
C VAL A 72 9.07 20.26 -4.81
N ASP A 73 9.32 20.52 -6.09
CA ASP A 73 9.02 19.55 -7.15
C ASP A 73 10.14 18.50 -7.22
N PHE A 74 9.95 17.40 -6.52
CA PHE A 74 10.93 16.30 -6.49
C PHE A 74 11.12 15.64 -7.87
N THR A 75 10.16 15.77 -8.78
CA THR A 75 10.24 15.18 -10.12
C THR A 75 11.11 16.00 -11.06
N ALA A 76 11.25 17.30 -10.80
CA ALA A 76 12.07 18.22 -11.59
C ALA A 76 13.56 18.23 -11.18
N LEU A 77 13.91 17.59 -10.04
CA LEU A 77 15.27 17.57 -9.54
C LEU A 77 16.19 16.71 -10.43
N SER A 78 17.41 17.19 -10.68
CA SER A 78 18.44 16.50 -11.47
C SER A 78 19.78 16.44 -10.74
N GLY A 79 20.67 15.54 -11.16
CA GLY A 79 22.01 15.40 -10.58
C GLY A 79 21.99 15.18 -9.07
N VAL A 80 22.82 15.92 -8.32
CA VAL A 80 22.93 15.84 -6.86
C VAL A 80 21.60 16.20 -6.19
N GLY A 81 20.84 17.16 -6.74
CA GLY A 81 19.52 17.53 -6.23
C GLY A 81 18.55 16.36 -6.21
N ARG A 82 18.59 15.49 -7.22
CA ARG A 82 17.77 14.28 -7.29
C ARG A 82 18.10 13.29 -6.15
N VAL A 83 19.39 13.08 -5.86
CA VAL A 83 19.83 12.20 -4.77
C VAL A 83 19.36 12.75 -3.41
N LEU A 84 19.57 14.05 -3.16
CA LEU A 84 19.09 14.72 -1.95
C LEU A 84 17.55 14.66 -1.83
N GLY A 85 16.84 14.83 -2.96
CA GLY A 85 15.40 14.68 -3.02
C GLY A 85 14.94 13.26 -2.63
N MET A 86 15.58 12.22 -3.15
CA MET A 86 15.27 10.83 -2.77
C MET A 86 15.49 10.57 -1.27
N VAL A 87 16.61 11.05 -0.71
CA VAL A 87 16.88 10.94 0.74
C VAL A 87 15.80 11.69 1.53
N GLY A 88 15.43 12.91 1.09
CA GLY A 88 14.35 13.68 1.68
C GLY A 88 13.02 12.93 1.68
N LEU A 89 12.65 12.32 0.55
CA LEU A 89 11.43 11.51 0.42
C LEU A 89 11.43 10.30 1.35
N THR A 90 12.60 9.68 1.61
CA THR A 90 12.72 8.55 2.56
C THR A 90 12.40 8.96 4.00
N VAL A 91 12.57 10.23 4.35
CA VAL A 91 12.21 10.77 5.67
C VAL A 91 10.77 11.29 5.70
N LEU A 92 10.35 12.00 4.66
CA LEU A 92 9.05 12.67 4.63
C LEU A 92 7.86 11.71 4.45
N ARG A 93 7.99 10.69 3.60
CA ARG A 93 6.93 9.67 3.38
C ARG A 93 6.57 8.91 4.68
N PRO A 94 7.52 8.45 5.51
CA PRO A 94 7.20 7.86 6.80
C PRO A 94 6.46 8.79 7.77
N MET A 95 6.69 10.11 7.72
CA MET A 95 5.96 11.07 8.55
C MET A 95 4.47 11.07 8.17
N GLU A 96 4.17 11.07 6.88
CA GLU A 96 2.81 10.97 6.37
C GLU A 96 2.19 9.60 6.73
N ALA A 97 2.92 8.51 6.50
CA ALA A 97 2.47 7.16 6.82
C ALA A 97 2.19 6.97 8.31
N ALA A 98 3.03 7.52 9.20
CA ALA A 98 2.85 7.42 10.64
C ALA A 98 1.54 8.06 11.11
N PHE A 99 1.15 9.18 10.52
CA PHE A 99 -0.11 9.84 10.83
C PHE A 99 -1.32 8.98 10.42
N TYR A 100 -1.30 8.40 9.22
CA TYR A 100 -2.37 7.49 8.78
C TYR A 100 -2.44 6.23 9.66
N LEU A 101 -1.30 5.65 10.05
CA LEU A 101 -1.25 4.50 10.95
C LEU A 101 -1.82 4.85 12.35
N PHE A 102 -1.55 6.05 12.85
CA PHE A 102 -2.09 6.51 14.11
C PHE A 102 -3.61 6.65 14.06
N ILE A 103 -4.15 7.31 13.01
CA ILE A 103 -5.60 7.39 12.79
C ILE A 103 -6.22 6.00 12.71
N GLY A 104 -5.62 5.08 11.94
CA GLY A 104 -6.07 3.70 11.85
C GLY A 104 -6.11 3.01 13.21
N SER A 105 -5.13 3.25 14.09
CA SER A 105 -5.11 2.72 15.45
C SER A 105 -6.24 3.24 16.34
N LEU A 106 -6.61 4.51 16.19
CA LEU A 106 -7.74 5.11 16.91
C LEU A 106 -9.09 4.52 16.44
N LEU A 107 -9.22 4.24 15.16
CA LEU A 107 -10.46 3.71 14.57
C LEU A 107 -10.62 2.19 14.76
N GLN A 108 -9.57 1.48 15.21
CA GLN A 108 -9.59 0.02 15.35
C GLN A 108 -10.72 -0.49 16.24
N GLY A 109 -10.99 0.21 17.36
CA GLY A 109 -12.08 -0.15 18.28
C GLY A 109 -13.46 -0.03 17.63
N ALA A 110 -13.70 1.08 16.93
CA ALA A 110 -14.94 1.30 16.20
C ALA A 110 -15.15 0.26 15.09
N PHE A 111 -14.09 -0.07 14.36
CA PHE A 111 -14.14 -1.10 13.33
C PHE A 111 -14.46 -2.49 13.90
N ARG A 112 -13.83 -2.89 15.00
CA ARG A 112 -14.14 -4.16 15.68
C ARG A 112 -15.59 -4.21 16.16
N SER A 113 -16.10 -3.11 16.70
CA SER A 113 -17.51 -2.99 17.11
C SER A 113 -18.46 -3.17 15.92
N LEU A 114 -18.18 -2.51 14.81
CA LEU A 114 -18.94 -2.66 13.57
C LEU A 114 -18.90 -4.09 13.03
N GLN A 115 -17.73 -4.73 13.03
CA GLN A 115 -17.55 -6.12 12.62
C GLN A 115 -18.42 -7.07 13.44
N ASN A 116 -18.48 -6.88 14.76
CA ASN A 116 -19.31 -7.69 15.67
C ASN A 116 -20.80 -7.48 15.44
N GLN A 117 -21.22 -6.27 15.06
CA GLN A 117 -22.62 -5.94 14.75
C GLN A 117 -23.04 -6.43 13.35
N CYS A 118 -22.09 -6.64 12.44
CA CYS A 118 -22.32 -7.07 11.06
C CYS A 118 -22.70 -8.58 10.95
N THR A 119 -23.65 -9.03 11.82
CA THR A 119 -24.20 -10.40 11.82
C THR A 119 -25.57 -10.46 11.16
N LYS A 120 -26.34 -9.36 11.20
CA LYS A 120 -27.69 -9.27 10.63
C LYS A 120 -27.62 -8.95 9.14
N PRO A 121 -28.46 -9.58 8.28
CA PRO A 121 -28.47 -9.33 6.84
C PRO A 121 -28.65 -7.86 6.46
N ALA A 122 -29.52 -7.14 7.18
CA ALA A 122 -29.75 -5.72 6.94
C ALA A 122 -28.46 -4.87 7.21
N MET A 123 -27.71 -5.21 8.26
CA MET A 123 -26.46 -4.51 8.57
C MET A 123 -25.39 -4.81 7.53
N VAL A 124 -25.30 -6.06 7.06
CA VAL A 124 -24.39 -6.48 5.99
C VAL A 124 -24.70 -5.70 4.70
N ALA A 125 -25.98 -5.60 4.32
CA ALA A 125 -26.41 -4.82 3.17
C ALA A 125 -26.08 -3.31 3.36
N ALA A 126 -26.36 -2.75 4.55
CA ALA A 126 -26.03 -1.36 4.87
C ALA A 126 -24.52 -1.09 4.78
N CYS A 127 -23.66 -2.02 5.25
CA CYS A 127 -22.20 -1.91 5.11
C CYS A 127 -21.77 -1.97 3.64
N GLY A 128 -22.37 -2.84 2.84
CA GLY A 128 -22.05 -2.96 1.41
C GLY A 128 -22.45 -1.71 0.61
N ILE A 129 -23.70 -1.26 0.77
CA ILE A 129 -24.22 -0.07 0.07
C ILE A 129 -23.50 1.18 0.56
N GLY A 130 -23.44 1.39 1.88
CA GLY A 130 -22.74 2.52 2.49
C GLY A 130 -21.26 2.56 2.09
N GLY A 131 -20.59 1.40 2.11
CA GLY A 131 -19.21 1.26 1.66
C GLY A 131 -19.03 1.66 0.20
N THR A 132 -19.93 1.26 -0.68
CA THR A 132 -19.91 1.65 -2.11
C THR A 132 -20.09 3.16 -2.27
N VAL A 133 -21.07 3.76 -1.58
CA VAL A 133 -21.30 5.21 -1.60
C VAL A 133 -20.08 5.99 -1.12
N LEU A 134 -19.44 5.55 -0.02
CA LEU A 134 -18.24 6.18 0.51
C LEU A 134 -17.05 6.05 -0.47
N THR A 135 -16.90 4.90 -1.14
CA THR A 135 -15.85 4.70 -2.14
C THR A 135 -16.05 5.60 -3.37
N VAL A 136 -17.30 5.76 -3.83
CA VAL A 136 -17.63 6.70 -4.91
C VAL A 136 -17.34 8.14 -4.46
N GLY A 137 -17.75 8.52 -3.24
CA GLY A 137 -17.45 9.82 -2.65
C GLY A 137 -15.94 10.08 -2.55
N CYS A 138 -15.15 9.08 -2.17
CA CYS A 138 -13.70 9.16 -2.20
C CYS A 138 -13.18 9.47 -3.62
N GLY A 139 -13.67 8.76 -4.65
CA GLY A 139 -13.28 8.99 -6.03
C GLY A 139 -13.58 10.41 -6.52
N LEU A 140 -14.73 10.97 -6.16
CA LEU A 140 -15.10 12.35 -6.49
C LEU A 140 -14.20 13.37 -5.79
N LEU A 141 -13.91 13.16 -4.49
CA LEU A 141 -13.01 14.04 -3.74
C LEU A 141 -11.57 13.94 -4.24
N ALA A 142 -11.10 12.75 -4.62
CA ALA A 142 -9.76 12.53 -5.15
C ALA A 142 -9.54 13.29 -6.48
N GLN A 143 -10.58 13.46 -7.30
CA GLN A 143 -10.50 14.31 -8.50
C GLN A 143 -10.29 15.79 -8.16
N ALA A 144 -10.90 16.26 -7.07
CA ALA A 144 -10.78 17.64 -6.62
C ALA A 144 -9.48 17.93 -5.83
N ALA A 145 -8.88 16.89 -5.27
CA ALA A 145 -7.66 16.97 -4.47
C ALA A 145 -6.74 15.77 -4.80
N PRO A 146 -6.10 15.78 -5.98
CA PRO A 146 -5.18 14.73 -6.34
C PRO A 146 -4.04 14.63 -5.33
N GLN A 147 -3.75 13.41 -4.91
CA GLN A 147 -2.66 13.07 -3.99
C GLN A 147 -1.81 11.98 -4.61
N ASP A 148 -0.51 12.17 -4.56
CA ASP A 148 0.47 11.14 -4.85
C ASP A 148 1.44 11.03 -3.68
N MET A 149 1.35 9.94 -2.93
CA MET A 149 2.21 9.69 -1.77
C MET A 149 3.65 9.37 -2.21
N TYR A 150 3.84 8.91 -3.44
CA TYR A 150 5.17 8.63 -3.98
C TYR A 150 5.98 9.92 -4.16
N ASP A 151 5.38 10.95 -4.74
CA ASP A 151 6.03 12.24 -4.99
C ASP A 151 5.66 13.30 -3.91
N LEU A 152 4.96 12.91 -2.83
CA LEU A 152 4.43 13.80 -1.79
C LEU A 152 3.57 14.94 -2.34
N ILE A 153 2.89 14.69 -3.45
CA ILE A 153 2.00 15.69 -4.05
C ILE A 153 0.67 15.65 -3.29
N ALA A 154 0.39 16.69 -2.53
CA ALA A 154 -0.89 16.90 -1.88
C ALA A 154 -1.37 18.33 -2.15
N SER A 155 -2.15 18.50 -3.21
CA SER A 155 -2.66 19.83 -3.59
C SER A 155 -3.52 20.48 -2.49
N ARG A 156 -4.29 19.66 -1.78
CA ARG A 156 -5.16 20.06 -0.66
C ARG A 156 -5.12 19.00 0.44
N PRO A 157 -4.13 19.04 1.36
CA PRO A 157 -3.84 17.93 2.28
C PRO A 157 -5.03 17.54 3.17
N LEU A 158 -5.84 18.49 3.64
CA LEU A 158 -7.03 18.18 4.45
C LEU A 158 -8.12 17.47 3.63
N LEU A 159 -8.32 17.87 2.37
CA LEU A 159 -9.30 17.25 1.49
C LEU A 159 -8.83 15.86 1.05
N SER A 160 -7.51 15.69 0.80
CA SER A 160 -6.89 14.38 0.53
C SER A 160 -7.03 13.44 1.72
N LEU A 161 -6.86 13.95 2.95
CA LEU A 161 -7.09 13.19 4.18
C LEU A 161 -8.56 12.74 4.30
N ALA A 162 -9.50 13.63 4.00
CA ALA A 162 -10.93 13.27 3.99
C ALA A 162 -11.24 12.21 2.93
N ALA A 163 -10.68 12.34 1.72
CA ALA A 163 -10.81 11.34 0.65
C ALA A 163 -10.25 9.99 1.09
N ALA A 164 -9.05 9.96 1.69
CA ALA A 164 -8.44 8.74 2.21
C ALA A 164 -9.30 8.07 3.30
N ALA A 165 -9.86 8.86 4.23
CA ALA A 165 -10.73 8.36 5.28
C ALA A 165 -12.03 7.75 4.70
N LEU A 166 -12.66 8.41 3.74
CA LEU A 166 -13.84 7.89 3.03
C LEU A 166 -13.51 6.61 2.26
N GLY A 167 -12.38 6.59 1.55
CA GLY A 167 -11.93 5.41 0.80
C GLY A 167 -11.68 4.21 1.71
N CYS A 168 -10.95 4.41 2.81
CA CYS A 168 -10.70 3.36 3.80
C CYS A 168 -12.01 2.85 4.43
N ALA A 169 -12.88 3.75 4.88
CA ALA A 169 -14.17 3.36 5.45
C ALA A 169 -15.05 2.63 4.41
N GLY A 170 -15.03 3.09 3.16
CA GLY A 170 -15.74 2.47 2.05
C GLY A 170 -15.29 1.05 1.79
N ILE A 171 -13.99 0.85 1.59
CA ILE A 171 -13.39 -0.48 1.35
C ILE A 171 -13.63 -1.43 2.54
N LEU A 172 -13.50 -0.92 3.78
CA LEU A 172 -13.80 -1.72 4.97
C LEU A 172 -15.27 -2.16 5.02
N GLY A 173 -16.21 -1.25 4.70
CA GLY A 173 -17.64 -1.59 4.61
C GLY A 173 -17.93 -2.66 3.56
N ILE A 174 -17.39 -2.50 2.36
CA ILE A 174 -17.49 -3.50 1.28
C ILE A 174 -16.88 -4.83 1.71
N SER A 175 -15.71 -4.81 2.36
CA SER A 175 -15.02 -6.02 2.81
C SER A 175 -15.82 -6.78 3.86
N LEU A 176 -16.50 -6.07 4.79
CA LEU A 176 -17.39 -6.68 5.76
C LEU A 176 -18.59 -7.37 5.10
N ALA A 177 -19.16 -6.76 4.06
CA ALA A 177 -20.26 -7.36 3.31
C ALA A 177 -19.82 -8.59 2.51
N LEU A 178 -18.72 -8.48 1.77
CA LEU A 178 -18.17 -9.58 0.96
C LEU A 178 -17.66 -10.74 1.82
N GLY A 179 -17.16 -10.46 3.03
CA GLY A 179 -16.73 -11.48 3.99
C GLY A 179 -17.83 -12.45 4.43
N LYS A 180 -19.11 -12.11 4.20
CA LYS A 180 -20.26 -13.00 4.47
C LYS A 180 -20.56 -13.95 3.32
N VAL A 181 -19.95 -13.80 2.16
CA VAL A 181 -20.07 -14.70 1.01
C VAL A 181 -18.90 -15.70 1.03
N PRO A 182 -19.10 -16.99 1.40
CA PRO A 182 -18.00 -17.90 1.71
C PRO A 182 -17.00 -18.09 0.56
N MET A 183 -17.50 -18.13 -0.68
CA MET A 183 -16.66 -18.30 -1.86
C MET A 183 -15.77 -17.07 -2.10
N LEU A 184 -16.34 -15.87 -2.01
CA LEU A 184 -15.60 -14.60 -2.17
C LEU A 184 -14.63 -14.37 -1.00
N ASN A 185 -15.06 -14.71 0.22
CA ASN A 185 -14.19 -14.56 1.40
C ASN A 185 -12.91 -15.39 1.29
N LYS A 186 -13.01 -16.65 0.85
CA LYS A 186 -11.83 -17.50 0.64
C LYS A 186 -10.89 -16.92 -0.42
N GLY A 187 -11.42 -16.46 -1.54
CA GLY A 187 -10.64 -15.85 -2.61
C GLY A 187 -9.97 -14.54 -2.17
N LEU A 188 -10.72 -13.64 -1.53
CA LEU A 188 -10.20 -12.36 -1.03
C LEU A 188 -9.18 -12.55 0.10
N ALA A 189 -9.40 -13.51 1.01
CA ALA A 189 -8.44 -13.85 2.06
C ALA A 189 -7.13 -14.35 1.45
N TYR A 190 -7.20 -15.21 0.43
CA TYR A 190 -6.04 -15.69 -0.30
C TYR A 190 -5.28 -14.52 -0.97
N LEU A 191 -5.99 -13.63 -1.67
CA LEU A 191 -5.42 -12.41 -2.26
C LEU A 191 -4.76 -11.51 -1.22
N GLY A 192 -5.40 -11.35 -0.05
CA GLY A 192 -4.88 -10.53 1.04
C GLY A 192 -3.56 -11.06 1.60
N VAL A 193 -3.46 -12.38 1.81
CA VAL A 193 -2.21 -13.02 2.29
C VAL A 193 -1.08 -12.84 1.28
N HIS A 194 -1.39 -12.87 -0.02
CA HIS A 194 -0.41 -12.75 -1.10
C HIS A 194 -0.26 -11.35 -1.66
N ALA A 195 -0.93 -10.34 -1.05
CA ALA A 195 -0.95 -8.96 -1.55
C ALA A 195 0.45 -8.36 -1.72
N LEU A 196 1.41 -8.74 -0.85
CA LEU A 196 2.79 -8.29 -0.95
C LEU A 196 3.48 -8.83 -2.22
N TYR A 197 3.30 -10.12 -2.52
CA TYR A 197 3.82 -10.73 -3.75
C TYR A 197 3.18 -10.10 -4.98
N LEU A 198 1.84 -9.91 -4.94
CA LEU A 198 1.11 -9.25 -6.01
C LEU A 198 1.66 -7.85 -6.26
N MET A 199 1.90 -7.08 -5.18
CA MET A 199 2.44 -5.73 -5.27
C MET A 199 3.87 -5.70 -5.82
N ALA A 200 4.71 -6.68 -5.48
CA ALA A 200 6.09 -6.77 -5.99
C ALA A 200 6.13 -7.17 -7.49
N ILE A 201 5.20 -8.02 -7.91
CA ILE A 201 5.20 -8.58 -9.26
C ILE A 201 4.53 -7.64 -10.28
N HIS A 202 3.41 -6.97 -9.89
CA HIS A 202 2.62 -6.18 -10.86
C HIS A 202 3.39 -5.02 -11.48
N ASN A 203 4.44 -4.54 -10.84
CA ASN A 203 5.23 -3.40 -11.32
C ASN A 203 6.52 -3.81 -12.07
N GLN A 204 6.64 -5.08 -12.46
CA GLN A 204 7.76 -5.52 -13.29
C GLN A 204 7.60 -4.95 -14.71
N PRO A 205 8.57 -4.14 -15.20
CA PRO A 205 8.43 -3.40 -16.47
C PRO A 205 8.12 -4.31 -17.67
N ASN A 206 8.75 -5.49 -17.72
CA ASN A 206 8.55 -6.45 -18.80
C ASN A 206 7.14 -7.04 -18.78
N LEU A 207 6.64 -7.42 -17.59
CA LEU A 207 5.30 -7.96 -17.41
C LEU A 207 4.24 -6.91 -17.74
N TYR A 208 4.43 -5.69 -17.22
CA TYR A 208 3.55 -4.56 -17.50
C TYR A 208 3.46 -4.25 -19.01
N GLY A 209 4.59 -4.13 -19.69
CA GLY A 209 4.64 -3.85 -21.10
C GLY A 209 3.99 -4.94 -21.96
N TRP A 210 4.22 -6.22 -21.61
CA TRP A 210 3.62 -7.35 -22.31
C TRP A 210 2.10 -7.41 -22.11
N LEU A 211 1.62 -7.28 -20.88
CA LEU A 211 0.20 -7.29 -20.57
C LEU A 211 -0.55 -6.10 -21.17
N ASN A 212 0.09 -4.92 -21.22
CA ASN A 212 -0.49 -3.76 -21.88
C ASN A 212 -0.67 -4.01 -23.41
N LYS A 213 0.33 -4.57 -24.07
CA LYS A 213 0.22 -4.95 -25.48
C LYS A 213 -0.88 -5.98 -25.71
N LEU A 214 -1.01 -6.95 -24.79
CA LEU A 214 -2.06 -7.97 -24.85
C LEU A 214 -3.45 -7.35 -24.67
N SER A 215 -3.63 -6.46 -23.69
CA SER A 215 -4.92 -5.78 -23.44
C SER A 215 -5.35 -4.92 -24.63
N VAL A 216 -4.42 -4.17 -25.23
CA VAL A 216 -4.67 -3.39 -26.46
C VAL A 216 -5.15 -4.31 -27.58
N LYS A 217 -4.49 -5.46 -27.75
CA LYS A 217 -4.85 -6.43 -28.82
C LYS A 217 -6.22 -7.08 -28.57
N LEU A 218 -6.53 -7.43 -27.31
CA LEU A 218 -7.81 -8.07 -26.95
C LEU A 218 -8.99 -7.09 -27.00
N CYS A 219 -8.76 -5.82 -26.72
CA CYS A 219 -9.78 -4.79 -26.69
C CYS A 219 -9.75 -3.88 -27.93
N ALA A 220 -9.12 -4.32 -29.02
CA ALA A 220 -9.06 -3.55 -30.25
C ALA A 220 -10.48 -3.18 -30.74
N GLY A 221 -10.74 -1.89 -30.94
CA GLY A 221 -12.06 -1.37 -31.33
C GLY A 221 -13.06 -1.11 -30.19
N LEU A 222 -12.69 -1.41 -28.93
CA LEU A 222 -13.51 -1.09 -27.77
C LEU A 222 -13.11 0.26 -27.15
N PRO A 223 -14.04 0.93 -26.39
CA PRO A 223 -13.72 2.13 -25.65
C PRO A 223 -12.54 1.93 -24.68
N GLY A 224 -11.69 2.97 -24.48
CA GLY A 224 -10.44 2.89 -23.73
C GLY A 224 -10.56 2.38 -22.29
N TRP A 225 -11.72 2.55 -21.64
CA TRP A 225 -11.96 2.04 -20.29
C TRP A 225 -12.06 0.50 -20.23
N TYR A 226 -12.54 -0.15 -21.32
CA TYR A 226 -12.48 -1.62 -21.41
C TYR A 226 -11.04 -2.13 -21.48
N MET A 227 -10.19 -1.42 -22.23
CA MET A 227 -8.78 -1.76 -22.32
C MET A 227 -8.09 -1.67 -20.96
N GLN A 228 -8.38 -0.62 -20.19
CA GLN A 228 -7.83 -0.46 -18.83
C GLN A 228 -8.35 -1.56 -17.90
N GLY A 229 -9.65 -1.85 -17.91
CA GLY A 229 -10.23 -2.93 -17.10
C GLY A 229 -9.64 -4.29 -17.43
N MET A 230 -9.48 -4.61 -18.73
CA MET A 230 -8.87 -5.85 -19.19
C MET A 230 -7.39 -5.93 -18.78
N PHE A 231 -6.65 -4.82 -18.88
CA PHE A 231 -5.27 -4.75 -18.43
C PHE A 231 -5.12 -5.09 -16.94
N PHE A 232 -5.93 -4.46 -16.07
CA PHE A 232 -5.91 -4.75 -14.64
C PHE A 232 -6.32 -6.19 -14.31
N LEU A 233 -7.30 -6.74 -15.03
CA LEU A 233 -7.70 -8.13 -14.87
C LEU A 233 -6.55 -9.08 -15.22
N LEU A 234 -5.95 -8.90 -16.40
CA LEU A 234 -4.81 -9.71 -16.85
C LEU A 234 -3.61 -9.59 -15.90
N LEU A 235 -3.32 -8.38 -15.43
CA LEU A 235 -2.24 -8.13 -14.48
C LEU A 235 -2.48 -8.88 -13.16
N THR A 236 -3.71 -8.81 -12.63
CA THR A 236 -4.08 -9.51 -11.39
C THR A 236 -3.97 -11.02 -11.56
N VAL A 237 -4.49 -11.58 -12.66
CA VAL A 237 -4.42 -13.01 -12.94
C VAL A 237 -2.96 -13.48 -13.12
N ALA A 238 -2.16 -12.75 -13.90
CA ALA A 238 -0.75 -13.09 -14.11
C ALA A 238 0.04 -13.02 -12.79
N ALA A 239 -0.17 -11.99 -11.98
CA ALA A 239 0.48 -11.84 -10.68
C ALA A 239 0.08 -12.97 -9.72
N LEU A 240 -1.18 -13.39 -9.72
CA LEU A 240 -1.65 -14.54 -8.93
C LEU A 240 -0.98 -15.85 -9.36
N ILE A 241 -0.93 -16.14 -10.65
CA ILE A 241 -0.30 -17.36 -11.18
C ILE A 241 1.18 -17.40 -10.79
N ILE A 242 1.88 -16.27 -10.92
CA ILE A 242 3.29 -16.16 -10.54
C ILE A 242 3.47 -16.34 -9.03
N ALA A 243 2.60 -15.71 -8.22
CA ALA A 243 2.64 -15.85 -6.76
C ALA A 243 2.43 -17.31 -6.34
N MET A 244 1.42 -17.98 -6.90
CA MET A 244 1.15 -19.41 -6.64
C MET A 244 2.34 -20.32 -7.02
N GLY A 245 3.05 -20.00 -8.10
CA GLY A 245 4.24 -20.76 -8.55
C GLY A 245 5.50 -20.49 -7.74
N LEU A 246 5.63 -19.27 -7.20
CA LEU A 246 6.81 -18.85 -6.42
C LEU A 246 6.70 -19.20 -4.94
N GLU A 247 5.50 -19.16 -4.35
CA GLU A 247 5.27 -19.38 -2.93
C GLU A 247 5.89 -20.68 -2.41
N PRO A 248 5.62 -21.86 -3.00
CA PRO A 248 6.17 -23.12 -2.49
C PRO A 248 7.71 -23.19 -2.57
N ARG A 249 8.32 -22.36 -3.42
CA ARG A 249 9.78 -22.29 -3.57
C ARG A 249 10.42 -21.28 -2.62
N LEU A 250 9.78 -20.17 -2.37
CA LEU A 250 10.30 -19.08 -1.54
C LEU A 250 10.03 -19.27 -0.05
N ASP A 251 8.91 -19.87 0.32
CA ASP A 251 8.51 -20.07 1.71
C ASP A 251 9.56 -20.82 2.56
N PRO A 252 10.16 -21.93 2.11
CA PRO A 252 11.21 -22.61 2.89
C PRO A 252 12.47 -21.74 3.04
N VAL A 253 12.82 -20.95 2.03
CA VAL A 253 13.98 -20.03 2.08
C VAL A 253 13.73 -18.91 3.08
N VAL A 254 12.57 -18.28 3.02
CA VAL A 254 12.16 -17.20 3.94
C VAL A 254 12.11 -17.72 5.37
N ARG A 255 11.50 -18.87 5.63
CA ARG A 255 11.47 -19.51 6.96
C ARG A 255 12.89 -19.83 7.47
N ALA A 256 13.78 -20.29 6.61
CA ALA A 256 15.17 -20.55 6.99
C ALA A 256 15.91 -19.26 7.38
N LEU A 257 15.72 -18.18 6.62
CA LEU A 257 16.28 -16.87 6.93
C LEU A 257 15.74 -16.31 8.24
N VAL A 258 14.41 -16.32 8.43
CA VAL A 258 13.77 -15.85 9.67
C VAL A 258 14.30 -16.61 10.88
N ARG A 259 14.40 -17.96 10.81
CA ARG A 259 14.98 -18.77 11.89
C ARG A 259 16.42 -18.39 12.20
N ARG A 260 17.24 -18.08 11.18
CA ARG A 260 18.62 -17.63 11.39
C ARG A 260 18.67 -16.27 12.09
N CYS A 261 17.84 -15.33 11.66
CA CYS A 261 17.80 -13.97 12.21
C CYS A 261 17.21 -13.92 13.62
N THR A 262 16.21 -14.76 13.94
CA THR A 262 15.54 -14.76 15.25
C THR A 262 16.21 -15.66 16.28
N GLY A 263 17.27 -16.41 15.91
CA GLY A 263 17.97 -17.31 16.81
C GLY A 263 17.09 -18.48 17.33
N GLN A 264 15.91 -18.70 16.75
CA GLN A 264 15.04 -19.82 17.10
C GLN A 264 15.70 -21.13 16.67
N ARG A 265 16.47 -21.70 17.62
CA ARG A 265 16.94 -23.08 17.55
C ARG A 265 15.72 -23.99 17.46
N LYS A 266 15.75 -25.02 16.62
CA LYS A 266 14.74 -26.08 16.59
C LYS A 266 14.46 -26.51 18.03
N GLU A 267 13.31 -26.20 18.60
CA GLU A 267 12.74 -27.03 19.64
C GLU A 267 12.51 -28.38 18.98
N GLN A 268 13.42 -29.30 19.26
CA GLN A 268 13.22 -30.71 18.98
C GLN A 268 11.98 -31.08 19.76
N THR A 269 10.85 -31.20 19.06
CA THR A 269 9.69 -31.91 19.54
C THR A 269 10.17 -33.31 19.84
N ASN A 270 10.50 -33.58 21.11
CA ASN A 270 10.79 -34.89 21.64
C ASN A 270 9.45 -35.66 21.63
N PRO A 271 9.26 -36.67 20.75
CA PRO A 271 7.99 -37.40 20.66
C PRO A 271 7.76 -38.38 21.82
N GLU A 272 8.58 -38.34 22.86
CA GLU A 272 8.52 -39.30 23.98
C GLU A 272 7.86 -38.75 25.26
N ARG A 273 7.03 -37.71 25.19
CA ARG A 273 6.20 -37.31 26.33
C ARG A 273 4.74 -37.15 25.90
N SER A 274 4.10 -38.27 25.61
CA SER A 274 2.65 -38.43 25.65
C SER A 274 2.31 -39.77 26.24
#